data_34aaa68ad872dd8037b3d617496e90e9
#
_entry.id   34aaa68ad872dd8037b3d617496e90e9
#
_cell.length_a   1.000
_cell.length_b   1.000
_cell.length_c   1.000
_cell.angle_alpha   90.00
_cell.angle_beta   90.00
_cell.angle_gamma   90.00
#
_symmetry.space_group_name_H-M   'P 1'
#
loop_
_entity.id
_entity.type
_entity.pdbx_description
1 polymer ?
#
loop_
_entity_poly.entity_id
_entity_poly.type
_entity_poly.pdbx_seq_one_letter_code
_entity_poly.pdbx_strand_id
1 'polypeptide(L)'
;MLIGQATETAFIKYYRSDRDFIADAPMLATARRGISHLEVTFNENKQPVLKRQLNSDHELIHEEMFVYDESNTLHKRLFLDGKRRTEKIINYGEQEPWSVEFRKYAVHKKDAVSYIGQQTEFVLNGSEEISDIIFRTVDNHEYGTIHLSYDHLGFLQEEVWRILPKEKVIRKFVYDFDIMNDVQQIWEYGRNNQEISHVALSMAPEDKLYTSPPPRTGNVLDEADIILKELISKRVITPVMALIPNTEWDRLKLANDEEIDIIFVSINNDRVRFSLPYENEVLSILLDRVSSIRNKYGELIYP
;
A
#
# COMPACT_ATOMS: atom_id res chain seq x y z
N MET A 1 10.47 -11.09 37.65
CA MET A 1 10.58 -12.39 36.95
C MET A 1 11.07 -12.08 35.56
N LEU A 2 12.38 -12.14 35.33
CA LEU A 2 13.01 -11.89 34.04
C LEU A 2 12.70 -13.10 33.15
N ILE A 3 11.79 -12.91 32.19
CA ILE A 3 11.59 -13.89 31.11
C ILE A 3 12.83 -13.76 30.21
N GLY A 4 13.71 -14.78 30.31
CA GLY A 4 14.87 -14.89 29.46
C GLY A 4 14.39 -14.95 28.00
N GLN A 5 14.77 -13.97 27.19
CA GLN A 5 14.74 -14.08 25.75
C GLN A 5 15.63 -15.27 25.37
N ALA A 6 15.01 -16.32 24.85
CA ALA A 6 15.75 -17.40 24.22
C ALA A 6 16.54 -16.77 23.07
N THR A 7 17.85 -16.78 23.16
CA THR A 7 18.71 -16.40 22.05
C THR A 7 18.44 -17.40 20.93
N GLU A 8 17.69 -16.98 19.91
CA GLU A 8 17.51 -17.77 18.68
C GLU A 8 18.88 -18.16 18.14
N THR A 9 19.15 -19.45 18.06
CA THR A 9 20.40 -19.96 17.45
C THR A 9 20.29 -19.84 15.94
N ALA A 10 20.51 -18.63 15.44
CA ALA A 10 20.59 -18.37 14.02
C ALA A 10 21.85 -19.00 13.43
N PHE A 11 21.76 -19.68 12.29
CA PHE A 11 22.91 -20.19 11.57
C PHE A 11 23.01 -19.60 10.17
N ILE A 12 24.24 -19.35 9.71
CA ILE A 12 24.51 -18.69 8.43
C ILE A 12 25.04 -19.72 7.42
N LYS A 13 24.49 -19.67 6.21
CA LYS A 13 25.00 -20.37 5.04
C LYS A 13 25.43 -19.39 3.97
N TYR A 14 26.41 -19.80 3.18
CA TYR A 14 26.96 -19.00 2.09
C TYR A 14 26.70 -19.68 0.75
N TYR A 15 26.40 -18.86 -0.27
CA TYR A 15 26.09 -19.35 -1.61
C TYR A 15 26.79 -18.48 -2.65
N ARG A 16 27.14 -19.06 -3.77
CA ARG A 16 27.47 -18.27 -4.96
C ARG A 16 26.21 -17.57 -5.44
N SER A 17 26.37 -16.35 -5.92
CA SER A 17 25.32 -15.60 -6.55
C SER A 17 25.92 -14.85 -7.72
N ASP A 18 25.49 -15.18 -8.92
CA ASP A 18 25.90 -14.45 -10.10
C ASP A 18 24.97 -13.30 -10.44
N ARG A 19 23.65 -13.43 -10.21
CA ARG A 19 22.63 -12.43 -10.55
C ARG A 19 21.35 -12.66 -9.76
N ASP A 20 20.55 -11.64 -9.63
CA ASP A 20 19.14 -11.69 -9.20
C ASP A 20 18.86 -12.28 -7.81
N PHE A 21 19.77 -12.20 -6.86
CA PHE A 21 19.55 -12.68 -5.50
C PHE A 21 19.30 -14.21 -5.38
N ILE A 22 19.64 -14.99 -6.39
CA ILE A 22 19.44 -16.44 -6.40
C ILE A 22 20.61 -17.14 -5.71
N ALA A 23 20.31 -17.99 -4.74
CA ALA A 23 21.30 -18.85 -4.09
C ALA A 23 21.60 -20.06 -5.00
N ASP A 24 22.69 -19.99 -5.73
CA ASP A 24 23.06 -20.98 -6.74
C ASP A 24 23.69 -22.23 -6.12
N ALA A 25 24.89 -22.10 -5.62
CA ALA A 25 25.63 -23.23 -5.07
C ALA A 25 26.15 -22.91 -3.66
N PRO A 26 26.01 -23.84 -2.70
CA PRO A 26 26.56 -23.64 -1.37
C PRO A 26 28.07 -23.50 -1.43
N MET A 27 28.63 -22.64 -0.58
CA MET A 27 30.06 -22.41 -0.50
C MET A 27 30.55 -22.41 0.95
N LEU A 28 31.82 -22.71 1.14
CA LEU A 28 32.43 -22.64 2.46
C LEU A 28 32.69 -21.19 2.87
N ALA A 29 32.58 -20.90 4.15
CA ALA A 29 32.85 -19.57 4.72
C ALA A 29 34.26 -19.05 4.32
N THR A 30 35.22 -19.90 4.21
CA THR A 30 36.61 -19.57 3.81
C THR A 30 36.76 -19.25 2.32
N ALA A 31 35.82 -19.68 1.48
CA ALA A 31 35.88 -19.49 0.02
C ALA A 31 35.30 -18.14 -0.43
N ARG A 32 34.80 -17.29 0.48
CA ARG A 32 34.15 -15.99 0.17
C ARG A 32 35.11 -14.89 -0.29
N ARG A 33 36.40 -15.02 0.06
CA ARG A 33 37.39 -13.97 -0.17
C ARG A 33 37.52 -13.63 -1.66
N GLY A 34 37.26 -12.38 -2.02
CA GLY A 34 37.35 -11.90 -3.41
C GLY A 34 36.25 -12.42 -4.35
N ILE A 35 35.15 -12.96 -3.80
CA ILE A 35 34.04 -13.49 -4.59
C ILE A 35 32.73 -12.88 -4.13
N SER A 36 31.95 -12.40 -5.09
CA SER A 36 30.56 -11.99 -4.83
C SER A 36 29.74 -13.19 -4.37
N HIS A 37 28.99 -13.03 -3.28
CA HIS A 37 28.28 -14.16 -2.67
C HIS A 37 27.02 -13.70 -1.93
N LEU A 38 26.18 -14.66 -1.60
CA LEU A 38 25.05 -14.49 -0.70
C LEU A 38 25.38 -15.06 0.69
N GLU A 39 25.04 -14.30 1.71
CA GLU A 39 24.91 -14.76 3.09
C GLU A 39 23.44 -14.94 3.41
N VAL A 40 23.04 -16.12 3.85
CA VAL A 40 21.65 -16.41 4.24
C VAL A 40 21.64 -16.85 5.69
N THR A 41 20.97 -16.09 6.53
CA THR A 41 20.71 -16.42 7.93
C THR A 41 19.38 -17.17 8.04
N PHE A 42 19.37 -18.26 8.76
CA PHE A 42 18.20 -19.11 8.98
C PHE A 42 17.82 -19.12 10.47
N ASN A 43 16.53 -19.17 10.75
CA ASN A 43 16.00 -19.41 12.08
C ASN A 43 16.10 -20.92 12.46
N GLU A 44 15.65 -21.26 13.67
CA GLU A 44 15.62 -22.65 14.18
C GLU A 44 14.77 -23.58 13.30
N ASN A 45 13.73 -23.05 12.63
CA ASN A 45 12.87 -23.79 11.69
C ASN A 45 13.49 -23.96 10.31
N LYS A 46 14.76 -23.57 10.15
CA LYS A 46 15.49 -23.60 8.86
C LYS A 46 14.87 -22.71 7.78
N GLN A 47 14.13 -21.69 8.16
CA GLN A 47 13.59 -20.72 7.23
C GLN A 47 14.55 -19.53 7.14
N PRO A 48 14.76 -18.94 5.94
CA PRO A 48 15.60 -17.77 5.77
C PRO A 48 14.94 -16.55 6.46
N VAL A 49 15.67 -15.88 7.32
CA VAL A 49 15.21 -14.62 7.97
C VAL A 49 15.92 -13.40 7.43
N LEU A 50 17.15 -13.59 6.91
CA LEU A 50 17.94 -12.52 6.33
C LEU A 50 18.78 -13.09 5.18
N LYS A 51 18.84 -12.35 4.09
CA LYS A 51 19.65 -12.68 2.91
C LYS A 51 20.38 -11.42 2.46
N ARG A 52 21.69 -11.49 2.35
CA ARG A 52 22.57 -10.39 1.96
C ARG A 52 23.35 -10.76 0.72
N GLN A 53 23.36 -9.88 -0.25
CA GLN A 53 24.29 -9.97 -1.37
C GLN A 53 25.49 -9.06 -1.11
N LEU A 54 26.66 -9.63 -1.16
CA LEU A 54 27.93 -8.94 -0.96
C LEU A 54 28.76 -9.03 -2.24
N ASN A 55 29.45 -7.93 -2.59
CA ASN A 55 30.40 -7.92 -3.69
C ASN A 55 31.72 -8.63 -3.30
N SER A 56 32.71 -8.64 -4.21
CA SER A 56 34.05 -9.21 -3.97
C SER A 56 34.82 -8.55 -2.82
N ASP A 57 34.49 -7.31 -2.51
CA ASP A 57 35.13 -6.51 -1.44
C ASP A 57 34.35 -6.62 -0.11
N HIS A 58 33.34 -7.49 -0.06
CA HIS A 58 32.43 -7.68 1.07
C HIS A 58 31.54 -6.47 1.39
N GLU A 59 31.31 -5.58 0.43
CA GLU A 59 30.36 -4.50 0.58
C GLU A 59 28.96 -4.99 0.26
N LEU A 60 27.98 -4.52 1.02
CA LEU A 60 26.57 -4.86 0.84
C LEU A 60 26.06 -4.25 -0.47
N ILE A 61 25.44 -5.09 -1.32
CA ILE A 61 24.75 -4.66 -2.55
C ILE A 61 23.26 -4.60 -2.31
N HIS A 62 22.68 -5.69 -1.77
CA HIS A 62 21.25 -5.80 -1.43
C HIS A 62 21.06 -6.62 -0.17
N GLU A 63 19.97 -6.31 0.54
CA GLU A 63 19.53 -7.07 1.71
C GLU A 63 18.04 -7.40 1.58
N GLU A 64 17.67 -8.61 1.95
CA GLU A 64 16.28 -9.07 1.97
C GLU A 64 15.97 -9.67 3.35
N MET A 65 14.92 -9.17 3.99
CA MET A 65 14.44 -9.64 5.28
C MET A 65 13.14 -10.41 5.11
N PHE A 66 12.98 -11.51 5.86
CA PHE A 66 11.79 -12.35 5.83
C PHE A 66 11.16 -12.37 7.22
N VAL A 67 9.89 -12.02 7.29
CA VAL A 67 9.11 -12.01 8.51
C VAL A 67 8.05 -13.11 8.44
N TYR A 68 8.01 -13.95 9.46
CA TYR A 68 7.05 -15.04 9.59
C TYR A 68 6.10 -14.76 10.73
N ASP A 69 4.85 -15.20 10.58
CA ASP A 69 3.86 -15.15 11.64
C ASP A 69 4.06 -16.26 12.69
N GLU A 70 3.21 -16.29 13.71
CA GLU A 70 3.25 -17.30 14.78
C GLU A 70 3.04 -18.73 14.26
N SER A 71 2.42 -18.91 13.09
CA SER A 71 2.23 -20.20 12.42
C SER A 71 3.40 -20.59 11.52
N ASN A 72 4.50 -19.82 11.52
CA ASN A 72 5.65 -19.97 10.63
C ASN A 72 5.32 -19.81 9.13
N THR A 73 4.26 -19.08 8.81
CA THR A 73 3.93 -18.70 7.44
C THR A 73 4.58 -17.36 7.10
N LEU A 74 5.15 -17.25 5.89
CA LEU A 74 5.76 -16.01 5.44
C LEU A 74 4.70 -14.90 5.37
N HIS A 75 4.93 -13.84 6.16
CA HIS A 75 4.01 -12.73 6.32
C HIS A 75 4.46 -11.47 5.57
N LYS A 76 5.76 -11.15 5.62
CA LYS A 76 6.33 -9.98 4.96
C LYS A 76 7.71 -10.27 4.40
N ARG A 77 8.08 -9.54 3.33
CA ARG A 77 9.46 -9.44 2.84
C ARG A 77 9.81 -7.98 2.63
N LEU A 78 10.99 -7.58 3.10
CA LEU A 78 11.55 -6.25 2.88
C LEU A 78 12.79 -6.37 2.01
N PHE A 79 12.94 -5.46 1.08
CA PHE A 79 14.09 -5.38 0.18
C PHE A 79 14.78 -4.03 0.40
N LEU A 80 16.07 -4.07 0.66
CA LEU A 80 16.87 -2.89 0.96
C LEU A 80 18.06 -2.81 -0.03
N ASP A 81 18.45 -1.58 -0.35
CA ASP A 81 19.64 -1.32 -1.16
C ASP A 81 20.95 -1.50 -0.35
N GLY A 82 22.09 -1.32 -1.00
CA GLY A 82 23.42 -1.40 -0.36
C GLY A 82 23.65 -0.36 0.73
N LYS A 83 22.84 0.68 0.81
CA LYS A 83 22.84 1.70 1.89
C LYS A 83 21.80 1.41 2.96
N ARG A 84 21.12 0.26 2.85
CA ARG A 84 20.05 -0.19 3.73
C ARG A 84 18.81 0.73 3.72
N ARG A 85 18.56 1.44 2.62
CA ARG A 85 17.30 2.14 2.38
C ARG A 85 16.29 1.14 1.82
N THR A 86 15.06 1.23 2.27
CA THR A 86 13.99 0.33 1.81
C THR A 86 13.58 0.68 0.38
N GLU A 87 13.65 -0.31 -0.51
CA GLU A 87 13.21 -0.18 -1.91
C GLU A 87 11.83 -0.76 -2.12
N LYS A 88 11.50 -1.85 -1.40
CA LYS A 88 10.25 -2.57 -1.59
C LYS A 88 9.86 -3.36 -0.36
N ILE A 89 8.55 -3.45 -0.12
CA ILE A 89 7.93 -4.31 0.89
C ILE A 89 6.85 -5.15 0.23
N ILE A 90 6.80 -6.45 0.53
CA ILE A 90 5.71 -7.34 0.11
C ILE A 90 5.02 -7.89 1.36
N ASN A 91 3.71 -7.66 1.46
CA ASN A 91 2.85 -8.28 2.46
C ASN A 91 2.10 -9.46 1.86
N TYR A 92 2.04 -10.57 2.60
CA TYR A 92 1.39 -11.81 2.19
C TYR A 92 0.18 -12.09 3.08
N GLY A 93 -0.97 -12.29 2.46
CA GLY A 93 -2.16 -12.77 3.15
C GLY A 93 -2.88 -11.78 4.06
N GLU A 94 -2.33 -10.64 4.34
CA GLU A 94 -2.95 -9.62 5.17
C GLU A 94 -3.88 -8.74 4.34
N GLN A 95 -5.03 -8.39 4.93
CA GLN A 95 -5.93 -7.44 4.31
C GLN A 95 -5.53 -6.02 4.71
N GLU A 96 -4.61 -5.45 3.98
CA GLU A 96 -4.23 -4.05 4.10
C GLU A 96 -5.43 -3.15 3.85
N PRO A 97 -5.60 -2.04 4.60
CA PRO A 97 -6.69 -1.09 4.37
C PRO A 97 -6.78 -0.62 2.91
N TRP A 98 -5.63 -0.39 2.27
CA TRP A 98 -5.52 -0.05 0.86
C TRP A 98 -6.11 -1.09 -0.06
N SER A 99 -5.79 -2.36 0.18
CA SER A 99 -6.27 -3.46 -0.66
C SER A 99 -7.77 -3.69 -0.48
N VAL A 100 -8.28 -3.49 0.72
CA VAL A 100 -9.72 -3.54 1.00
C VAL A 100 -10.44 -2.43 0.26
N GLU A 101 -9.96 -1.20 0.37
CA GLU A 101 -10.56 -0.05 -0.31
C GLU A 101 -10.45 -0.18 -1.82
N PHE A 102 -9.28 -0.56 -2.36
CA PHE A 102 -9.09 -0.75 -3.80
C PHE A 102 -10.08 -1.77 -4.38
N ARG A 103 -10.32 -2.88 -3.68
CA ARG A 103 -11.24 -3.93 -4.14
C ARG A 103 -12.67 -3.45 -4.29
N LYS A 104 -13.13 -2.50 -3.48
CA LYS A 104 -14.46 -1.91 -3.62
C LYS A 104 -14.70 -1.34 -5.02
N TYR A 105 -13.66 -0.79 -5.64
CA TYR A 105 -13.74 -0.16 -6.95
C TYR A 105 -13.31 -1.07 -8.12
N ALA A 106 -12.49 -2.06 -7.84
CA ALA A 106 -11.82 -2.85 -8.88
C ALA A 106 -12.46 -4.21 -9.14
N VAL A 107 -13.10 -4.82 -8.15
CA VAL A 107 -13.44 -6.23 -8.18
C VAL A 107 -14.94 -6.46 -8.14
N HIS A 108 -15.43 -7.33 -9.00
CA HIS A 108 -16.81 -7.83 -8.95
C HIS A 108 -17.03 -8.66 -7.68
N LYS A 109 -18.19 -8.53 -7.04
CA LYS A 109 -18.57 -9.30 -5.86
C LYS A 109 -18.43 -10.81 -6.05
N LYS A 110 -18.69 -11.31 -7.26
CA LYS A 110 -18.56 -12.74 -7.62
C LYS A 110 -17.11 -13.23 -7.58
N ASP A 111 -16.17 -12.34 -7.84
CA ASP A 111 -14.74 -12.66 -7.96
C ASP A 111 -13.98 -12.30 -6.66
N ALA A 112 -14.65 -11.70 -5.69
CA ALA A 112 -14.02 -11.24 -4.45
C ALA A 112 -13.30 -12.35 -3.67
N VAL A 113 -13.77 -13.60 -3.78
CA VAL A 113 -13.16 -14.77 -3.12
C VAL A 113 -11.75 -15.07 -3.68
N SER A 114 -11.52 -14.82 -4.98
CA SER A 114 -10.21 -15.06 -5.62
C SER A 114 -9.12 -14.09 -5.13
N TYR A 115 -9.50 -13.03 -4.43
CA TYR A 115 -8.58 -12.02 -3.91
C TYR A 115 -8.29 -12.18 -2.41
N ILE A 116 -8.82 -13.23 -1.78
CA ILE A 116 -8.46 -13.59 -0.41
C ILE A 116 -7.03 -14.13 -0.42
N GLY A 117 -6.21 -13.69 0.53
CA GLY A 117 -4.81 -14.10 0.62
C GLY A 117 -3.89 -13.43 -0.42
N GLN A 118 -4.32 -12.33 -1.00
CA GLN A 118 -3.55 -11.55 -1.96
C GLN A 118 -2.22 -11.04 -1.38
N GLN A 119 -1.34 -10.61 -2.29
CA GLN A 119 -0.12 -9.90 -1.96
C GLN A 119 -0.29 -8.41 -2.25
N THR A 120 0.22 -7.58 -1.35
CA THR A 120 0.35 -6.14 -1.55
C THR A 120 1.82 -5.78 -1.55
N GLU A 121 2.30 -5.20 -2.64
CA GLU A 121 3.69 -4.78 -2.82
C GLU A 121 3.74 -3.24 -2.76
N PHE A 122 4.58 -2.71 -1.88
CA PHE A 122 4.87 -1.29 -1.76
C PHE A 122 6.25 -1.04 -2.38
N VAL A 123 6.31 -0.22 -3.41
CA VAL A 123 7.56 0.22 -4.05
C VAL A 123 7.89 1.62 -3.53
N LEU A 124 9.13 1.83 -3.13
CA LEU A 124 9.59 3.10 -2.58
C LEU A 124 10.54 3.81 -3.58
N ASN A 125 10.46 5.13 -3.59
CA ASN A 125 11.38 5.97 -4.35
C ASN A 125 12.71 6.16 -3.60
N GLY A 126 13.64 6.93 -4.20
CA GLY A 126 14.95 7.20 -3.60
C GLY A 126 14.92 7.99 -2.29
N SER A 127 13.78 8.60 -1.93
CA SER A 127 13.53 9.31 -0.67
C SER A 127 12.81 8.42 0.37
N GLU A 128 12.66 7.12 0.10
CA GLU A 128 11.93 6.16 0.92
C GLU A 128 10.43 6.50 1.07
N GLU A 129 9.84 7.19 0.07
CA GLU A 129 8.41 7.43 -0.03
C GLU A 129 7.79 6.38 -0.94
N ILE A 130 6.56 5.93 -0.62
CA ILE A 130 5.87 4.95 -1.46
C ILE A 130 5.50 5.59 -2.80
N SER A 131 6.07 5.09 -3.90
CA SER A 131 5.75 5.53 -5.25
C SER A 131 4.63 4.72 -5.88
N ASP A 132 4.56 3.43 -5.56
CA ASP A 132 3.56 2.53 -6.12
C ASP A 132 3.10 1.51 -5.10
N ILE A 133 1.81 1.20 -5.14
CA ILE A 133 1.22 0.07 -4.42
C ILE A 133 0.67 -0.87 -5.49
N ILE A 134 1.15 -2.11 -5.50
CA ILE A 134 0.79 -3.11 -6.50
C ILE A 134 0.01 -4.23 -5.83
N PHE A 135 -1.17 -4.53 -6.34
CA PHE A 135 -2.03 -5.59 -5.83
C PHE A 135 -1.95 -6.83 -6.71
N ARG A 136 -1.66 -7.97 -6.09
CA ARG A 136 -1.54 -9.26 -6.75
C ARG A 136 -2.52 -10.26 -6.15
N THR A 137 -3.04 -11.14 -6.99
CA THR A 137 -3.78 -12.32 -6.55
C THR A 137 -2.85 -13.35 -5.91
N VAL A 138 -3.42 -14.39 -5.30
CA VAL A 138 -2.65 -15.54 -4.77
C VAL A 138 -1.74 -16.15 -5.84
N ASP A 139 -2.20 -16.19 -7.09
CA ASP A 139 -1.44 -16.71 -8.24
C ASP A 139 -0.44 -15.70 -8.81
N ASN A 140 -0.14 -14.64 -8.08
CA ASN A 140 0.82 -13.60 -8.45
C ASN A 140 0.45 -12.78 -9.71
N HIS A 141 -0.83 -12.72 -10.09
CA HIS A 141 -1.29 -11.85 -11.16
C HIS A 141 -1.56 -10.44 -10.64
N GLU A 142 -0.99 -9.44 -11.28
CA GLU A 142 -1.29 -8.04 -10.99
C GLU A 142 -2.69 -7.69 -11.48
N TYR A 143 -3.53 -7.18 -10.59
CA TYR A 143 -4.88 -6.75 -10.94
C TYR A 143 -5.13 -5.25 -10.75
N GLY A 144 -4.26 -4.58 -10.04
CA GLY A 144 -4.36 -3.14 -9.83
C GLY A 144 -3.12 -2.49 -9.28
N THR A 145 -3.07 -1.18 -9.46
CA THR A 145 -2.00 -0.33 -8.92
C THR A 145 -2.55 0.98 -8.39
N ILE A 146 -1.88 1.52 -7.37
CA ILE A 146 -2.01 2.90 -6.94
C ILE A 146 -0.65 3.54 -7.14
N HIS A 147 -0.59 4.58 -7.98
CA HIS A 147 0.61 5.38 -8.18
C HIS A 147 0.52 6.67 -7.38
N LEU A 148 1.59 6.99 -6.63
CA LEU A 148 1.70 8.18 -5.80
C LEU A 148 2.81 9.08 -6.33
N SER A 149 2.55 10.35 -6.50
CA SER A 149 3.55 11.35 -6.87
C SER A 149 3.66 12.46 -5.83
N TYR A 150 4.87 12.94 -5.65
CA TYR A 150 5.22 13.93 -4.62
C TYR A 150 5.81 15.18 -5.25
N ASP A 151 5.70 16.30 -4.55
CA ASP A 151 6.42 17.50 -4.91
C ASP A 151 7.89 17.43 -4.44
N HIS A 152 8.64 18.52 -4.74
CA HIS A 152 10.05 18.64 -4.37
C HIS A 152 10.30 18.76 -2.85
N LEU A 153 9.25 18.97 -2.05
CA LEU A 153 9.28 19.03 -0.60
C LEU A 153 8.86 17.69 0.06
N GLY A 154 8.43 16.70 -0.76
CA GLY A 154 7.96 15.42 -0.30
C GLY A 154 6.48 15.40 0.09
N PHE A 155 5.69 16.42 -0.27
CA PHE A 155 4.24 16.37 -0.09
C PHE A 155 3.58 15.61 -1.23
N LEU A 156 2.62 14.75 -0.86
CA LEU A 156 1.84 14.01 -1.84
C LEU A 156 1.01 14.97 -2.70
N GLN A 157 1.18 14.90 -4.03
CA GLN A 157 0.46 15.71 -5.00
C GLN A 157 -0.66 14.96 -5.69
N GLU A 158 -0.44 13.70 -6.01
CA GLU A 158 -1.40 12.93 -6.78
C GLU A 158 -1.37 11.46 -6.37
N GLU A 159 -2.52 10.83 -6.42
CA GLU A 159 -2.72 9.41 -6.22
C GLU A 159 -3.66 8.90 -7.32
N VAL A 160 -3.20 7.93 -8.10
CA VAL A 160 -3.95 7.41 -9.25
C VAL A 160 -4.15 5.91 -9.13
N TRP A 161 -5.39 5.48 -9.08
CA TRP A 161 -5.81 4.09 -8.98
C TRP A 161 -6.12 3.52 -10.35
N ARG A 162 -5.48 2.42 -10.73
CA ARG A 162 -5.65 1.77 -12.04
C ARG A 162 -5.96 0.31 -11.91
N ILE A 163 -6.89 -0.17 -12.75
CA ILE A 163 -7.14 -1.61 -12.94
C ILE A 163 -6.26 -2.12 -14.07
N LEU A 164 -5.58 -3.22 -13.84
CA LEU A 164 -4.74 -3.90 -14.82
C LEU A 164 -5.51 -5.07 -15.50
N PRO A 165 -5.11 -5.49 -16.69
CA PRO A 165 -3.99 -5.00 -17.50
C PRO A 165 -4.32 -3.77 -18.38
N LYS A 166 -5.55 -3.26 -18.33
CA LYS A 166 -6.01 -2.18 -19.22
C LYS A 166 -5.58 -0.77 -18.77
N GLU A 167 -4.87 -0.65 -17.66
CA GLU A 167 -4.45 0.62 -17.02
C GLU A 167 -5.61 1.63 -16.88
N LYS A 168 -6.82 1.10 -16.71
CA LYS A 168 -8.00 1.94 -16.59
C LYS A 168 -8.01 2.66 -15.25
N VAL A 169 -7.98 3.99 -15.28
CA VAL A 169 -8.15 4.81 -14.09
C VAL A 169 -9.56 4.61 -13.55
N ILE A 170 -9.66 4.26 -12.26
CA ILE A 170 -10.91 4.06 -11.54
C ILE A 170 -11.16 5.15 -10.52
N ARG A 171 -10.09 5.76 -10.01
CA ARG A 171 -10.12 6.79 -8.99
C ARG A 171 -8.83 7.60 -9.07
N LYS A 172 -8.92 8.88 -8.75
CA LYS A 172 -7.77 9.76 -8.68
C LYS A 172 -7.99 10.76 -7.54
N PHE A 173 -6.93 11.01 -6.78
CA PHE A 173 -6.88 12.09 -5.81
C PHE A 173 -5.83 13.10 -6.23
N VAL A 174 -6.14 14.36 -5.99
CA VAL A 174 -5.19 15.48 -6.14
C VAL A 174 -5.10 16.19 -4.81
N TYR A 175 -3.89 16.45 -4.38
CA TYR A 175 -3.59 17.05 -3.09
C TYR A 175 -2.92 18.41 -3.32
N ASP A 176 -3.35 19.40 -2.57
CA ASP A 176 -2.69 20.70 -2.50
C ASP A 176 -2.50 21.08 -1.03
N PHE A 177 -1.29 21.45 -0.67
CA PHE A 177 -0.96 21.80 0.70
C PHE A 177 -0.66 23.29 0.82
N ASP A 178 -1.58 24.01 1.45
CA ASP A 178 -1.39 25.41 1.82
C ASP A 178 -0.58 25.48 3.13
N ILE A 179 0.73 25.70 2.96
CA ILE A 179 1.68 25.81 4.07
C ILE A 179 1.34 27.00 5.00
N MET A 180 0.78 28.09 4.45
CA MET A 180 0.50 29.30 5.21
C MET A 180 -0.66 29.14 6.16
N ASN A 181 -1.66 28.38 5.76
CA ASN A 181 -2.89 28.17 6.54
C ASN A 181 -2.94 26.78 7.21
N ASP A 182 -1.92 25.96 7.02
CA ASP A 182 -1.88 24.60 7.55
C ASP A 182 -3.07 23.73 7.12
N VAL A 183 -3.49 23.88 5.86
CA VAL A 183 -4.63 23.17 5.29
C VAL A 183 -4.18 22.32 4.13
N GLN A 184 -4.55 21.06 4.15
CA GLN A 184 -4.44 20.17 3.00
C GLN A 184 -5.80 20.11 2.30
N GLN A 185 -5.80 20.42 1.01
CA GLN A 185 -6.97 20.27 0.15
C GLN A 185 -6.86 18.97 -0.62
N ILE A 186 -7.96 18.22 -0.70
CA ILE A 186 -8.00 16.91 -1.37
C ILE A 186 -9.21 16.88 -2.29
N TRP A 187 -8.95 16.71 -3.57
CA TRP A 187 -9.99 16.49 -4.60
C TRP A 187 -10.02 15.04 -5.00
N GLU A 188 -11.20 14.44 -5.01
CA GLU A 188 -11.41 13.08 -5.52
C GLU A 188 -12.09 13.14 -6.88
N TYR A 189 -11.53 12.39 -7.85
CA TYR A 189 -12.07 12.24 -9.20
C TYR A 189 -12.41 10.78 -9.48
N GLY A 190 -13.53 10.54 -10.11
CA GLY A 190 -13.99 9.21 -10.51
C GLY A 190 -13.45 8.77 -11.87
N ARG A 191 -14.01 7.66 -12.34
CA ARG A 191 -13.60 6.96 -13.58
C ARG A 191 -13.57 7.82 -14.84
N ASN A 192 -14.36 8.88 -14.90
CA ASN A 192 -14.46 9.79 -16.06
C ASN A 192 -13.71 11.10 -15.81
N ASN A 193 -12.79 11.13 -14.86
CA ASN A 193 -12.08 12.33 -14.42
C ASN A 193 -13.03 13.46 -13.99
N GLN A 194 -14.19 13.08 -13.47
CA GLN A 194 -15.15 14.02 -12.89
C GLN A 194 -14.92 14.11 -11.40
N GLU A 195 -14.88 15.33 -10.87
CA GLU A 195 -14.79 15.57 -9.45
C GLU A 195 -16.00 14.96 -8.71
N ILE A 196 -15.70 14.18 -7.68
CA ILE A 196 -16.70 13.51 -6.84
C ILE A 196 -16.79 14.21 -5.51
N SER A 197 -15.66 14.57 -4.92
CA SER A 197 -15.59 15.24 -3.62
C SER A 197 -14.41 16.18 -3.53
N HIS A 198 -14.52 17.15 -2.63
CA HIS A 198 -13.46 18.05 -2.23
C HIS A 198 -13.49 18.21 -0.72
N VAL A 199 -12.37 17.96 -0.07
CA VAL A 199 -12.23 18.04 1.40
C VAL A 199 -11.05 18.92 1.76
N ALA A 200 -11.23 19.80 2.75
CA ALA A 200 -10.16 20.58 3.35
C ALA A 200 -9.88 20.06 4.76
N LEU A 201 -8.65 19.62 5.01
CA LEU A 201 -8.21 19.10 6.30
C LEU A 201 -7.26 20.10 6.96
N SER A 202 -7.56 20.50 8.19
CA SER A 202 -6.60 21.25 9.00
C SER A 202 -5.49 20.31 9.48
N MET A 203 -4.25 20.72 9.29
CA MET A 203 -3.09 19.91 9.65
C MET A 203 -2.62 20.30 11.05
N ALA A 204 -2.68 19.37 12.01
CA ALA A 204 -2.17 19.61 13.35
C ALA A 204 -0.62 19.77 13.30
N PRO A 205 -0.04 20.62 14.20
CA PRO A 205 1.42 20.83 14.21
C PRO A 205 2.24 19.55 14.41
N GLU A 206 1.75 18.64 15.25
CA GLU A 206 2.39 17.35 15.50
C GLU A 206 2.50 16.51 14.23
N ASP A 207 1.63 16.79 13.34
CA ASP A 207 1.52 16.10 12.09
C ASP A 207 2.60 16.51 11.09
N LYS A 208 3.34 17.58 11.31
CA LYS A 208 4.45 18.05 10.48
C LYS A 208 5.81 17.48 10.91
N LEU A 209 5.84 16.78 12.04
CA LEU A 209 7.07 16.19 12.54
C LEU A 209 7.42 14.95 11.72
N TYR A 210 8.34 15.09 10.79
CA TYR A 210 9.11 13.96 10.30
C TYR A 210 9.92 13.42 11.48
N THR A 211 9.41 12.39 12.12
CA THR A 211 10.24 11.66 13.08
C THR A 211 11.30 10.92 12.28
N SER A 212 12.57 11.21 12.58
CA SER A 212 13.64 10.38 12.05
C SER A 212 13.37 8.92 12.41
N PRO A 213 13.60 7.97 11.49
CA PRO A 213 13.39 6.56 11.79
C PRO A 213 14.17 6.16 13.04
N PRO A 214 13.60 5.35 13.93
CA PRO A 214 14.31 4.89 15.11
C PRO A 214 15.58 4.14 14.71
N PRO A 215 16.63 4.18 15.52
CA PRO A 215 17.86 3.48 15.23
C PRO A 215 17.57 1.99 15.10
N ARG A 216 18.05 1.38 14.02
CA ARG A 216 17.87 -0.04 13.74
C ARG A 216 18.53 -0.88 14.83
N THR A 217 17.76 -1.77 15.44
CA THR A 217 18.19 -2.51 16.65
C THR A 217 19.03 -3.74 16.37
N GLY A 218 19.17 -4.14 15.10
CA GLY A 218 19.89 -5.37 14.71
C GLY A 218 19.09 -6.67 14.88
N ASN A 219 17.89 -6.62 15.45
CA ASN A 219 16.95 -7.73 15.40
C ASN A 219 16.09 -7.59 14.14
N VAL A 220 16.25 -8.56 13.21
CA VAL A 220 15.63 -8.52 11.88
C VAL A 220 14.09 -8.44 11.95
N LEU A 221 13.46 -9.17 12.87
CA LEU A 221 12.01 -9.19 13.00
C LEU A 221 11.46 -7.86 13.50
N ASP A 222 12.07 -7.33 14.57
CA ASP A 222 11.66 -6.04 15.14
C ASP A 222 11.94 -4.90 14.16
N GLU A 223 13.06 -4.98 13.43
CA GLU A 223 13.43 -3.98 12.42
C GLU A 223 12.40 -3.94 11.26
N ALA A 224 11.96 -5.10 10.78
CA ALA A 224 10.96 -5.18 9.73
C ALA A 224 9.61 -4.59 10.16
N ASP A 225 9.17 -4.86 11.38
CA ASP A 225 7.93 -4.30 11.91
C ASP A 225 8.02 -2.79 12.18
N ILE A 226 9.18 -2.31 12.62
CA ILE A 226 9.44 -0.87 12.81
C ILE A 226 9.35 -0.16 11.47
N ILE A 227 10.06 -0.64 10.44
CA ILE A 227 10.05 -0.04 9.10
C ILE A 227 8.63 0.03 8.55
N LEU A 228 7.86 -1.06 8.66
CA LEU A 228 6.50 -1.06 8.16
C LEU A 228 5.59 -0.10 8.95
N LYS A 229 5.70 -0.08 10.27
CA LYS A 229 4.93 0.87 11.11
C LYS A 229 5.27 2.31 10.76
N GLU A 230 6.53 2.62 10.51
CA GLU A 230 6.96 3.95 10.06
C GLU A 230 6.38 4.32 8.71
N LEU A 231 6.40 3.40 7.73
CA LEU A 231 5.82 3.64 6.43
C LEU A 231 4.31 3.86 6.51
N ILE A 232 3.61 3.09 7.35
CA ILE A 232 2.18 3.25 7.58
C ILE A 232 1.90 4.57 8.33
N SER A 233 2.77 4.99 9.25
CA SER A 233 2.62 6.24 10.00
C SER A 233 3.04 7.48 9.18
N LYS A 234 3.85 7.32 8.12
CA LYS A 234 4.15 8.43 7.21
C LYS A 234 2.85 8.90 6.57
N ARG A 235 2.61 10.19 6.63
CA ARG A 235 1.41 10.88 6.13
C ARG A 235 1.08 10.68 4.68
N VAL A 236 2.04 10.24 3.93
CA VAL A 236 1.92 9.82 2.55
C VAL A 236 0.78 8.81 2.32
N ILE A 237 0.54 7.93 3.30
CA ILE A 237 -0.55 6.95 3.28
C ILE A 237 -1.80 7.49 3.98
N THR A 238 -1.62 8.43 4.91
CA THR A 238 -2.66 8.95 5.80
C THR A 238 -3.78 9.73 5.09
N PRO A 239 -3.56 10.52 4.02
CA PRO A 239 -4.65 11.29 3.41
C PRO A 239 -5.83 10.46 2.96
N VAL A 240 -5.61 9.34 2.29
CA VAL A 240 -6.71 8.46 1.86
C VAL A 240 -7.35 7.74 3.05
N MET A 241 -6.56 7.38 4.06
CA MET A 241 -7.05 6.77 5.29
C MET A 241 -7.65 7.78 6.27
N ALA A 242 -7.22 9.05 6.22
CA ALA A 242 -7.80 10.12 7.02
C ALA A 242 -9.20 10.51 6.51
N LEU A 243 -9.48 10.26 5.24
CA LEU A 243 -10.83 10.30 4.68
C LEU A 243 -11.54 8.98 5.05
N ILE A 244 -11.64 8.67 6.34
CA ILE A 244 -12.41 7.50 6.79
C ILE A 244 -13.85 7.73 6.37
N PRO A 245 -14.40 6.90 5.48
CA PRO A 245 -15.77 7.08 5.03
C PRO A 245 -16.73 6.86 6.19
N ASN A 246 -17.71 7.72 6.32
CA ASN A 246 -18.79 7.56 7.29
C ASN A 246 -19.68 6.36 6.94
N THR A 247 -19.72 6.01 5.67
CA THR A 247 -20.43 4.86 5.12
C THR A 247 -19.53 4.11 4.14
N GLU A 248 -19.81 2.84 3.88
CA GLU A 248 -19.04 2.03 2.94
C GLU A 248 -19.14 2.55 1.49
N TRP A 249 -20.32 3.13 1.14
CA TRP A 249 -20.66 3.59 -0.19
C TRP A 249 -21.29 4.99 -0.13
N ASP A 250 -21.33 5.66 -1.30
CA ASP A 250 -22.17 6.85 -1.46
C ASP A 250 -23.63 6.45 -1.30
N ARG A 251 -24.47 7.38 -0.85
CA ARG A 251 -25.90 7.15 -0.65
C ARG A 251 -26.74 8.00 -1.57
N LEU A 252 -27.61 7.34 -2.31
CA LEU A 252 -28.65 7.95 -3.11
C LEU A 252 -29.99 7.83 -2.35
N LYS A 253 -30.59 8.93 -1.98
CA LYS A 253 -31.92 8.97 -1.41
C LYS A 253 -32.94 9.33 -2.50
N LEU A 254 -33.90 8.46 -2.71
CA LEU A 254 -34.99 8.67 -3.67
C LEU A 254 -36.10 9.56 -3.10
N ALA A 255 -36.94 10.08 -3.97
CA ALA A 255 -38.09 10.92 -3.59
C ALA A 255 -39.15 10.14 -2.76
N ASN A 256 -39.12 8.83 -2.78
CA ASN A 256 -39.97 7.94 -1.94
C ASN A 256 -39.33 7.59 -0.59
N ASP A 257 -38.27 8.29 -0.18
CA ASP A 257 -37.46 8.06 1.03
C ASP A 257 -36.67 6.73 1.06
N GLU A 258 -36.62 5.98 -0.04
CA GLU A 258 -35.78 4.79 -0.16
C GLU A 258 -34.31 5.24 -0.31
N GLU A 259 -33.39 4.59 0.43
CA GLU A 259 -31.96 4.82 0.34
C GLU A 259 -31.27 3.63 -0.36
N ILE A 260 -30.37 3.95 -1.30
CA ILE A 260 -29.61 2.98 -2.09
C ILE A 260 -28.13 3.28 -1.95
N ASP A 261 -27.35 2.27 -1.65
CA ASP A 261 -25.89 2.37 -1.70
C ASP A 261 -25.44 2.35 -3.15
N ILE A 262 -24.64 3.33 -3.54
CA ILE A 262 -24.19 3.53 -4.92
C ILE A 262 -22.69 3.87 -4.97
N ILE A 263 -22.13 3.79 -6.16
CA ILE A 263 -20.89 4.48 -6.54
C ILE A 263 -21.32 5.61 -7.48
N PHE A 264 -21.27 6.84 -6.98
CA PHE A 264 -21.65 8.01 -7.75
C PHE A 264 -20.69 8.22 -8.93
N VAL A 265 -21.25 8.52 -10.10
CA VAL A 265 -20.45 8.77 -11.30
C VAL A 265 -20.58 10.22 -11.77
N SER A 266 -21.81 10.73 -11.94
CA SER A 266 -22.04 12.10 -12.41
C SER A 266 -23.49 12.52 -12.33
N ILE A 267 -23.71 13.85 -12.36
CA ILE A 267 -25.00 14.44 -12.68
C ILE A 267 -24.84 15.14 -14.03
N ASN A 268 -25.61 14.73 -15.01
CA ASN A 268 -25.63 15.31 -16.35
C ASN A 268 -27.06 15.68 -16.73
N ASN A 269 -27.29 16.95 -17.02
CA ASN A 269 -28.61 17.52 -17.34
C ASN A 269 -29.65 17.19 -16.27
N ASP A 270 -30.57 16.29 -16.56
CA ASP A 270 -31.67 15.87 -15.71
C ASP A 270 -31.49 14.45 -15.15
N ARG A 271 -30.27 13.90 -15.20
CA ARG A 271 -30.00 12.51 -14.81
C ARG A 271 -28.80 12.38 -13.89
N VAL A 272 -28.96 11.53 -12.88
CA VAL A 272 -27.87 10.99 -12.05
C VAL A 272 -27.38 9.70 -12.68
N ARG A 273 -26.07 9.59 -12.82
CA ARG A 273 -25.39 8.36 -13.26
C ARG A 273 -24.63 7.76 -12.09
N PHE A 274 -24.79 6.48 -11.88
CA PHE A 274 -24.17 5.74 -10.77
C PHE A 274 -23.99 4.27 -11.15
N SER A 275 -23.18 3.51 -10.42
CA SER A 275 -23.17 2.06 -10.44
C SER A 275 -23.55 1.53 -9.07
N LEU A 276 -24.11 0.32 -9.01
CA LEU A 276 -24.31 -0.37 -7.75
C LEU A 276 -22.97 -0.92 -7.25
N PRO A 277 -22.79 -1.03 -5.92
CA PRO A 277 -21.62 -1.68 -5.35
C PRO A 277 -21.38 -3.05 -5.99
N TYR A 278 -20.11 -3.31 -6.35
CA TYR A 278 -19.67 -4.54 -7.00
C TYR A 278 -20.21 -4.79 -8.42
N GLU A 279 -20.88 -3.82 -9.03
CA GLU A 279 -21.34 -3.90 -10.42
C GLU A 279 -20.58 -2.91 -11.31
N ASN A 280 -20.30 -3.33 -12.56
CA ASN A 280 -19.58 -2.47 -13.52
C ASN A 280 -20.53 -1.70 -14.45
N GLU A 281 -21.82 -1.98 -14.38
CA GLU A 281 -22.82 -1.31 -15.20
C GLU A 281 -23.12 0.08 -14.64
N VAL A 282 -23.08 1.09 -15.50
CA VAL A 282 -23.47 2.44 -15.13
C VAL A 282 -24.96 2.62 -15.39
N LEU A 283 -25.72 2.73 -14.33
CA LEU A 283 -27.14 3.00 -14.32
C LEU A 283 -27.42 4.51 -14.40
N SER A 284 -28.64 4.88 -14.73
CA SER A 284 -29.07 6.27 -14.66
C SER A 284 -30.50 6.41 -14.18
N ILE A 285 -30.76 7.41 -13.36
CA ILE A 285 -32.09 7.79 -12.88
C ILE A 285 -32.35 9.26 -13.15
N LEU A 286 -33.61 9.63 -13.35
CA LEU A 286 -33.99 11.04 -13.47
C LEU A 286 -33.77 11.79 -12.17
N LEU A 287 -33.29 13.01 -12.25
CA LEU A 287 -32.95 13.85 -11.10
C LEU A 287 -34.19 14.20 -10.26
N ASP A 288 -35.37 14.30 -10.88
CA ASP A 288 -36.64 14.56 -10.23
C ASP A 288 -37.10 13.41 -9.28
N ARG A 289 -36.51 12.23 -9.43
CA ARG A 289 -36.72 11.08 -8.57
C ARG A 289 -35.74 10.98 -7.42
N VAL A 290 -34.77 11.89 -7.36
CA VAL A 290 -33.72 11.89 -6.36
C VAL A 290 -33.97 13.02 -5.35
N SER A 291 -34.02 12.65 -4.08
CA SER A 291 -34.15 13.61 -2.98
C SER A 291 -32.82 14.19 -2.56
N SER A 292 -31.81 13.31 -2.43
CA SER A 292 -30.45 13.76 -2.11
C SER A 292 -29.41 12.70 -2.50
N ILE A 293 -28.17 13.16 -2.66
CA ILE A 293 -27.01 12.28 -2.83
C ILE A 293 -25.96 12.72 -1.82
N ARG A 294 -25.48 11.78 -1.01
CA ARG A 294 -24.36 11.98 -0.11
C ARG A 294 -23.22 11.08 -0.50
N ASN A 295 -22.00 11.64 -0.51
CA ASN A 295 -20.83 10.79 -0.68
C ASN A 295 -20.59 9.96 0.59
N LYS A 296 -19.71 8.98 0.48
CA LYS A 296 -19.32 8.09 1.59
C LYS A 296 -18.72 8.85 2.79
N TYR A 297 -18.27 10.07 2.62
CA TYR A 297 -17.75 10.94 3.68
C TYR A 297 -18.86 11.79 4.37
N GLY A 298 -20.10 11.66 3.93
CA GLY A 298 -21.25 12.36 4.49
C GLY A 298 -21.54 13.72 3.86
N GLU A 299 -20.74 14.15 2.88
CA GLU A 299 -20.96 15.41 2.18
C GLU A 299 -22.12 15.32 1.19
N LEU A 300 -22.87 16.39 1.08
CA LEU A 300 -24.00 16.48 0.19
C LEU A 300 -23.54 16.85 -1.22
N ILE A 301 -23.67 15.91 -2.17
CA ILE A 301 -23.38 16.11 -3.60
C ILE A 301 -24.58 16.77 -4.30
N TYR A 302 -25.78 16.40 -3.89
CA TYR A 302 -27.04 16.92 -4.43
C TYR A 302 -28.04 17.10 -3.27
N PRO A 303 -28.76 18.28 -3.26
CA PRO A 303 -29.70 18.60 -2.18
C PRO A 303 -30.82 17.62 -2.00
#